data_28a669752738170ec52dc892394db56a
#
_entry.id   28a669752738170ec52dc892394db56a
#
_cell.length_a   1.000
_cell.length_b   1.000
_cell.length_c   1.000
_cell.angle_alpha   90.00
_cell.angle_beta   90.00
_cell.angle_gamma   90.00
#
_symmetry.space_group_name_H-M   'P 1'
#
loop_
_entity.id
_entity.type
_entity.pdbx_description
1 polymer ?
#
loop_
_entity_poly.entity_id
_entity_poly.type
_entity_poly.pdbx_seq_one_letter_code
_entity_poly.pdbx_strand_id
1 'polypeptide(L)'
;MNNVYIIDYVRTPISKLQGGLSEVRADDLAAIVIKEVVARNPEVPVEEIEDVIFGCANQAGEDNRNVARMGLLLAGLPYKIGGETVNRLCASGMSAVANAFRSIAAGEGEIYIAGGVEHMTRSPYVMSKPSAAFGRDSQMFDTTFGWRFINPKMKELYGVDGMGETAENLADMHHINREDQDKFALWSQQKAKKAQESGRLAEEIVKVEIPQRKGDPIVFEKDEFIKPASSMEGLAKLRPAFRKEGTVTAGNASGMNDGAAALILASEEAVKKYGLKPKAKILGSSVAGVEPRIMGIGPVEAAQKLLKRLNLSLEDMDIIELNEAFAAQALAVTRSLGLKDDDTRINPNGGAIAIGHPLGVSGARIVGSAAIELQKQDKKYALCALCIGVGQGYAMVIEKV
;
A
#
# COMPACT_ATOMS: atom_id res chain seq x y z
N MET A 1 6.73 23.67 13.10
CA MET A 1 6.90 22.23 12.87
C MET A 1 8.15 22.03 12.04
N ASN A 2 8.95 21.03 12.38
CA ASN A 2 10.15 20.70 11.63
C ASN A 2 9.77 20.20 10.22
N ASN A 3 10.57 20.55 9.20
CA ASN A 3 10.44 19.96 7.89
C ASN A 3 10.86 18.49 7.93
N VAL A 4 10.14 17.65 7.21
CA VAL A 4 10.40 16.19 7.17
C VAL A 4 10.56 15.74 5.74
N TYR A 5 11.60 14.97 5.50
CA TYR A 5 12.02 14.54 4.18
C TYR A 5 12.02 13.02 4.06
N ILE A 6 11.66 12.55 2.88
CA ILE A 6 11.87 11.17 2.43
C ILE A 6 13.27 11.11 1.83
N ILE A 7 14.15 10.33 2.45
CA ILE A 7 15.53 10.17 2.01
C ILE A 7 15.62 9.10 0.93
N ASP A 8 15.06 7.92 1.21
CA ASP A 8 15.05 6.82 0.25
C ASP A 8 13.84 5.92 0.45
N TYR A 9 13.63 5.05 -0.53
CA TYR A 9 12.55 4.07 -0.55
C TYR A 9 12.99 2.80 -1.28
N VAL A 10 12.64 1.66 -0.70
CA VAL A 10 12.80 0.35 -1.31
C VAL A 10 11.59 -0.54 -1.04
N ARG A 11 11.38 -1.53 -1.89
CA ARG A 11 10.37 -2.58 -1.68
C ARG A 11 10.84 -3.93 -2.23
N THR A 12 10.25 -5.00 -1.77
CA THR A 12 10.34 -6.28 -2.47
C THR A 12 9.60 -6.20 -3.80
N PRO A 13 9.86 -7.11 -4.76
CA PRO A 13 8.87 -7.37 -5.79
C PRO A 13 7.56 -7.79 -5.13
N ILE A 14 6.42 -7.49 -5.76
CA ILE A 14 5.12 -7.93 -5.26
C ILE A 14 4.76 -9.27 -5.91
N SER A 15 4.52 -10.28 -5.07
CA SER A 15 4.11 -11.60 -5.47
C SER A 15 2.59 -11.70 -5.55
N LYS A 16 2.08 -12.53 -6.44
CA LYS A 16 0.68 -12.97 -6.41
C LYS A 16 0.46 -13.95 -5.27
N LEU A 17 -0.80 -14.18 -4.91
CA LEU A 17 -1.17 -15.22 -3.94
C LEU A 17 -0.59 -16.58 -4.36
N GLN A 18 0.07 -17.27 -3.41
CA GLN A 18 0.77 -18.53 -3.64
C GLN A 18 1.87 -18.44 -4.73
N GLY A 19 2.44 -17.23 -4.92
CA GLY A 19 3.48 -16.96 -5.90
C GLY A 19 4.90 -17.07 -5.34
N GLY A 20 5.82 -16.31 -5.95
CA GLY A 20 7.25 -16.42 -5.69
C GLY A 20 7.68 -16.18 -4.24
N LEU A 21 6.94 -15.39 -3.44
CA LEU A 21 7.27 -15.12 -2.04
C LEU A 21 6.65 -16.12 -1.05
N SER A 22 5.91 -17.13 -1.50
CA SER A 22 5.17 -18.05 -0.61
C SER A 22 6.04 -18.79 0.42
N GLU A 23 7.31 -19.01 0.16
CA GLU A 23 8.26 -19.67 1.06
C GLU A 23 9.02 -18.71 1.99
N VAL A 24 8.85 -17.40 1.83
CA VAL A 24 9.51 -16.37 2.66
C VAL A 24 8.56 -15.91 3.74
N ARG A 25 9.01 -15.86 5.00
CA ARG A 25 8.18 -15.43 6.13
C ARG A 25 7.87 -13.93 6.07
N ALA A 26 6.75 -13.50 6.65
CA ALA A 26 6.37 -12.08 6.69
C ALA A 26 7.40 -11.22 7.45
N ASP A 27 7.91 -11.70 8.57
CA ASP A 27 8.91 -11.02 9.39
C ASP A 27 10.27 -10.93 8.68
N ASP A 28 10.64 -11.94 7.88
CA ASP A 28 11.84 -11.91 7.03
C ASP A 28 11.69 -10.89 5.88
N LEU A 29 10.51 -10.80 5.26
CA LEU A 29 10.25 -9.77 4.24
C LEU A 29 10.42 -8.35 4.79
N ALA A 30 9.92 -8.10 6.01
CA ALA A 30 10.14 -6.84 6.70
C ALA A 30 11.63 -6.57 6.94
N ALA A 31 12.38 -7.59 7.38
CA ALA A 31 13.82 -7.48 7.61
C ALA A 31 14.60 -7.16 6.33
N ILE A 32 14.25 -7.78 5.20
CA ILE A 32 14.91 -7.56 3.91
C ILE A 32 14.84 -6.08 3.49
N VAL A 33 13.66 -5.48 3.53
CA VAL A 33 13.52 -4.07 3.12
C VAL A 33 14.13 -3.09 4.12
N ILE A 34 14.08 -3.37 5.42
CA ILE A 34 14.75 -2.57 6.45
C ILE A 34 16.27 -2.60 6.24
N LYS A 35 16.84 -3.79 6.07
CA LYS A 35 18.27 -3.96 5.83
C LYS A 35 18.72 -3.24 4.56
N GLU A 36 17.97 -3.39 3.48
CA GLU A 36 18.33 -2.81 2.18
C GLU A 36 18.23 -1.28 2.20
N VAL A 37 17.18 -0.69 2.78
CA VAL A 37 17.05 0.77 2.81
C VAL A 37 18.18 1.44 3.61
N VAL A 38 18.66 0.79 4.67
CA VAL A 38 19.82 1.24 5.44
C VAL A 38 21.12 1.03 4.62
N ALA A 39 21.29 -0.11 3.99
CA ALA A 39 22.49 -0.42 3.19
C ALA A 39 22.67 0.53 1.99
N ARG A 40 21.57 1.00 1.38
CA ARG A 40 21.60 2.00 0.29
C ARG A 40 21.99 3.41 0.76
N ASN A 41 21.90 3.66 2.06
CA ASN A 41 22.13 4.99 2.66
C ASN A 41 23.17 4.92 3.80
N PRO A 42 24.44 4.62 3.49
CA PRO A 42 25.49 4.43 4.51
C PRO A 42 25.81 5.70 5.31
N GLU A 43 25.41 6.87 4.83
CA GLU A 43 25.50 8.14 5.53
C GLU A 43 24.45 8.30 6.64
N VAL A 44 23.41 7.48 6.67
CA VAL A 44 22.42 7.47 7.75
C VAL A 44 23.03 6.74 8.96
N PRO A 45 23.26 7.43 10.09
CA PRO A 45 23.81 6.77 11.26
C PRO A 45 22.74 5.87 11.90
N VAL A 46 22.94 4.58 11.82
CA VAL A 46 21.98 3.59 12.33
C VAL A 46 21.65 3.79 13.81
N GLU A 47 22.63 4.28 14.57
CA GLU A 47 22.50 4.55 16.00
C GLU A 47 21.55 5.70 16.35
N GLU A 48 21.25 6.55 15.36
CA GLU A 48 20.39 7.73 15.49
C GLU A 48 18.97 7.47 14.95
N ILE A 49 18.69 6.25 14.51
CA ILE A 49 17.32 5.85 14.16
C ILE A 49 16.53 5.71 15.45
N GLU A 50 15.47 6.52 15.58
CA GLU A 50 14.63 6.57 16.77
C GLU A 50 13.69 5.36 16.84
N ASP A 51 12.98 5.09 15.74
CA ASP A 51 11.97 4.03 15.70
C ASP A 51 11.78 3.47 14.28
N VAL A 52 11.25 2.26 14.20
CA VAL A 52 10.82 1.60 12.98
C VAL A 52 9.30 1.39 13.04
N ILE A 53 8.55 2.09 12.19
CA ILE A 53 7.08 2.03 12.18
C ILE A 53 6.61 1.31 10.92
N PHE A 54 5.98 0.14 11.07
CA PHE A 54 5.48 -0.64 9.94
C PHE A 54 3.97 -0.84 9.97
N GLY A 55 3.36 -0.69 8.80
CA GLY A 55 1.98 -1.08 8.56
C GLY A 55 1.85 -2.58 8.35
N CYS A 56 0.86 -3.20 9.02
CA CYS A 56 0.46 -4.57 8.79
C CYS A 56 -1.01 -4.73 9.14
N ALA A 57 -1.81 -5.26 8.22
CA ALA A 57 -3.26 -5.38 8.44
C ALA A 57 -3.66 -6.70 9.10
N ASN A 58 -3.01 -7.80 8.77
CA ASN A 58 -3.40 -9.12 9.27
C ASN A 58 -3.01 -9.33 10.74
N GLN A 59 -1.74 -9.38 11.05
CA GLN A 59 -1.16 -9.57 12.40
C GLN A 59 -1.61 -10.87 13.10
N ALA A 60 -2.07 -11.87 12.37
CA ALA A 60 -2.58 -13.13 12.94
C ALA A 60 -1.59 -14.28 12.82
N GLY A 61 -0.58 -14.18 11.97
CA GLY A 61 0.39 -15.23 11.69
C GLY A 61 1.81 -14.87 12.13
N GLU A 62 2.76 -15.02 11.21
CA GLU A 62 4.18 -14.71 11.40
C GLU A 62 4.44 -13.20 11.58
N ASP A 63 3.47 -12.39 11.23
CA ASP A 63 3.37 -10.95 11.40
C ASP A 63 2.75 -10.54 12.76
N ASN A 64 2.53 -11.48 13.67
CA ASN A 64 1.94 -11.22 14.99
C ASN A 64 2.89 -10.46 15.92
N ARG A 65 2.37 -10.05 17.08
CA ARG A 65 3.04 -9.24 18.10
C ARG A 65 3.41 -7.85 17.58
N ASN A 66 4.61 -7.68 17.06
CA ASN A 66 5.11 -6.42 16.53
C ASN A 66 6.11 -6.72 15.42
N VAL A 67 5.59 -6.87 14.19
CA VAL A 67 6.41 -7.23 13.01
C VAL A 67 7.48 -6.19 12.70
N ALA A 68 7.24 -4.90 12.99
CA ALA A 68 8.25 -3.86 12.84
C ALA A 68 9.46 -4.13 13.75
N ARG A 69 9.20 -4.41 15.03
CA ARG A 69 10.25 -4.75 16.00
C ARG A 69 10.97 -6.05 15.65
N MET A 70 10.24 -7.06 15.21
CA MET A 70 10.85 -8.32 14.78
C MET A 70 11.69 -8.12 13.52
N GLY A 71 11.19 -7.40 12.53
CA GLY A 71 11.90 -7.10 11.27
C GLY A 71 13.20 -6.33 11.49
N LEU A 72 13.20 -5.30 12.34
CA LEU A 72 14.43 -4.54 12.62
C LEU A 72 15.51 -5.39 13.32
N LEU A 73 15.12 -6.27 14.24
CA LEU A 73 16.05 -7.17 14.90
C LEU A 73 16.62 -8.22 13.94
N LEU A 74 15.78 -8.80 13.08
CA LEU A 74 16.19 -9.72 12.03
C LEU A 74 17.07 -9.05 10.96
N ALA A 75 16.87 -7.76 10.70
CA ALA A 75 17.72 -6.95 9.84
C ALA A 75 19.11 -6.66 10.44
N GLY A 76 19.31 -6.96 11.73
CA GLY A 76 20.56 -6.75 12.46
C GLY A 76 20.75 -5.32 12.97
N LEU A 77 19.69 -4.51 13.06
CA LEU A 77 19.75 -3.18 13.65
C LEU A 77 19.93 -3.25 15.17
N PRO A 78 20.50 -2.20 15.80
CA PRO A 78 20.66 -2.15 17.25
C PRO A 78 19.36 -2.39 18.01
N TYR A 79 19.38 -3.28 19.00
CA TYR A 79 18.20 -3.62 19.81
C TYR A 79 17.64 -2.46 20.65
N LYS A 80 18.36 -1.36 20.76
CA LYS A 80 17.91 -0.14 21.42
C LYS A 80 16.93 0.70 20.60
N ILE A 81 16.86 0.47 19.28
CA ILE A 81 15.89 1.13 18.39
C ILE A 81 14.50 0.59 18.69
N GLY A 82 13.50 1.46 18.82
CA GLY A 82 12.10 1.09 19.01
C GLY A 82 11.51 0.36 17.81
N GLY A 83 10.27 -0.08 17.94
CA GLY A 83 9.50 -0.65 16.83
C GLY A 83 8.01 -0.58 17.10
N GLU A 84 7.21 -0.12 16.14
CA GLU A 84 5.76 -0.02 16.23
C GLU A 84 5.09 -0.65 15.00
N THR A 85 4.05 -1.45 15.22
CA THR A 85 3.18 -1.95 14.14
C THR A 85 1.84 -1.25 14.17
N VAL A 86 1.46 -0.62 13.06
CA VAL A 86 0.19 0.12 12.93
C VAL A 86 -0.76 -0.58 11.97
N ASN A 87 -2.05 -0.52 12.29
CA ASN A 87 -3.11 -1.07 11.45
C ASN A 87 -4.15 -0.01 11.11
N ARG A 88 -4.24 0.30 9.83
CA ARG A 88 -5.32 1.04 9.19
C ARG A 88 -5.72 0.32 7.90
N LEU A 89 -5.82 -1.00 7.96
CA LEU A 89 -6.13 -1.86 6.81
C LEU A 89 -5.27 -1.48 5.58
N CYS A 90 -5.88 -1.20 4.43
CA CYS A 90 -5.19 -0.85 3.17
C CYS A 90 -4.22 0.34 3.30
N ALA A 91 -4.43 1.24 4.27
CA ALA A 91 -3.59 2.42 4.48
C ALA A 91 -2.55 2.25 5.61
N SER A 92 -2.32 1.03 6.11
CA SER A 92 -1.39 0.82 7.23
C SER A 92 0.02 1.35 6.91
N GLY A 93 0.54 1.10 5.72
CA GLY A 93 1.85 1.62 5.30
C GLY A 93 1.90 3.16 5.22
N MET A 94 0.87 3.82 4.67
CA MET A 94 0.80 5.28 4.68
C MET A 94 0.63 5.84 6.10
N SER A 95 -0.08 5.12 6.99
CA SER A 95 -0.20 5.49 8.40
C SER A 95 1.16 5.41 9.10
N ALA A 96 1.98 4.41 8.80
CA ALA A 96 3.35 4.30 9.31
C ALA A 96 4.20 5.51 8.88
N VAL A 97 4.19 5.86 7.59
CA VAL A 97 4.88 7.06 7.07
C VAL A 97 4.36 8.33 7.73
N ALA A 98 3.04 8.46 7.91
CA ALA A 98 2.44 9.64 8.53
C ALA A 98 2.70 9.74 10.04
N ASN A 99 2.86 8.62 10.75
CA ASN A 99 3.24 8.62 12.16
C ASN A 99 4.71 9.07 12.31
N ALA A 100 5.64 8.49 11.56
CA ALA A 100 7.03 8.93 11.53
C ALA A 100 7.15 10.43 11.17
N PHE A 101 6.41 10.89 10.16
CA PHE A 101 6.31 12.31 9.81
C PHE A 101 5.89 13.18 11.00
N ARG A 102 4.86 12.78 11.73
CA ARG A 102 4.34 13.55 12.87
C ARG A 102 5.31 13.55 14.03
N SER A 103 5.95 12.43 14.34
CA SER A 103 6.95 12.33 15.40
C SER A 103 8.14 13.24 15.12
N ILE A 104 8.72 13.20 13.93
CA ILE A 104 9.82 14.11 13.52
C ILE A 104 9.34 15.58 13.57
N ALA A 105 8.16 15.88 13.04
CA ALA A 105 7.63 17.25 13.04
C ALA A 105 7.35 17.78 14.45
N ALA A 106 7.06 16.91 15.41
CA ALA A 106 6.87 17.21 16.81
C ALA A 106 8.19 17.31 17.60
N GLY A 107 9.32 16.87 17.03
CA GLY A 107 10.62 16.84 17.69
C GLY A 107 10.86 15.61 18.56
N GLU A 108 10.17 14.50 18.29
CA GLU A 108 10.31 13.22 18.99
C GLU A 108 11.39 12.33 18.36
N GLY A 109 12.40 12.89 17.74
CA GLY A 109 13.51 12.20 17.06
C GLY A 109 13.74 12.77 15.67
N GLU A 110 14.87 12.38 15.07
CA GLU A 110 15.38 12.99 13.85
C GLU A 110 15.30 12.06 12.63
N ILE A 111 15.42 10.75 12.83
CA ILE A 111 15.48 9.74 11.77
C ILE A 111 14.57 8.56 12.12
N TYR A 112 13.71 8.18 11.19
CA TYR A 112 12.79 7.06 11.32
C TYR A 112 12.85 6.16 10.07
N ILE A 113 12.60 4.87 10.27
CA ILE A 113 12.25 3.96 9.19
C ILE A 113 10.74 3.74 9.24
N ALA A 114 10.05 3.98 8.12
CA ALA A 114 8.62 3.75 8.02
C ALA A 114 8.29 2.91 6.80
N GLY A 115 7.30 2.03 6.90
CA GLY A 115 6.98 1.15 5.78
C GLY A 115 5.81 0.25 6.06
N GLY A 116 5.92 -0.99 5.57
CA GLY A 116 4.92 -2.00 5.87
C GLY A 116 5.20 -3.34 5.23
N VAL A 117 4.51 -4.34 5.70
CA VAL A 117 4.56 -5.72 5.21
C VAL A 117 3.15 -6.31 5.20
N GLU A 118 2.87 -7.11 4.21
CA GLU A 118 1.67 -7.96 4.19
C GLU A 118 2.00 -9.27 3.50
N HIS A 119 1.59 -10.37 4.09
CA HIS A 119 1.76 -11.69 3.51
C HIS A 119 0.41 -12.43 3.49
N MET A 120 -0.36 -12.23 2.43
CA MET A 120 -1.70 -12.79 2.32
C MET A 120 -1.67 -14.30 2.08
N THR A 121 -0.63 -14.82 1.41
CA THR A 121 -0.45 -16.25 1.17
C THR A 121 -0.25 -17.05 2.46
N ARG A 122 0.47 -16.49 3.44
CA ARG A 122 0.79 -17.18 4.72
C ARG A 122 -0.12 -16.77 5.86
N SER A 123 -1.20 -16.05 5.57
CA SER A 123 -2.23 -15.71 6.54
C SER A 123 -2.85 -16.98 7.11
N PRO A 124 -2.88 -17.17 8.45
CA PRO A 124 -3.32 -18.41 9.06
C PRO A 124 -4.84 -18.53 9.14
N TYR A 125 -5.30 -19.74 9.41
CA TYR A 125 -6.64 -19.96 9.94
C TYR A 125 -6.67 -19.58 11.42
N VAL A 126 -7.77 -18.97 11.86
CA VAL A 126 -8.05 -18.66 13.27
C VAL A 126 -9.35 -19.31 13.69
N MET A 127 -9.41 -19.74 14.93
CA MET A 127 -10.57 -20.42 15.47
C MET A 127 -11.08 -19.71 16.73
N SER A 128 -12.40 -19.50 16.84
CA SER A 128 -13.01 -18.97 18.04
C SER A 128 -12.92 -19.97 19.19
N LYS A 129 -12.87 -19.47 20.42
CA LYS A 129 -13.18 -20.32 21.57
C LYS A 129 -14.68 -20.62 21.61
N PRO A 130 -15.12 -21.78 22.11
CA PRO A 130 -16.53 -22.04 22.30
C PRO A 130 -17.14 -21.08 23.34
N SER A 131 -18.42 -20.77 23.20
CA SER A 131 -19.14 -19.84 24.10
C SER A 131 -19.31 -20.37 25.53
N ALA A 132 -19.22 -21.68 25.73
CA ALA A 132 -19.30 -22.33 27.01
C ALA A 132 -18.30 -23.49 27.11
N ALA A 133 -18.00 -23.92 28.32
CA ALA A 133 -17.18 -25.12 28.57
C ALA A 133 -17.76 -26.33 27.81
N PHE A 134 -16.91 -27.06 27.10
CA PHE A 134 -17.28 -28.18 26.23
C PHE A 134 -18.27 -27.84 25.08
N GLY A 135 -18.42 -26.55 24.76
CA GLY A 135 -19.24 -26.07 23.64
C GLY A 135 -18.78 -26.62 22.29
N ARG A 136 -19.68 -26.66 21.29
CA ARG A 136 -19.43 -27.14 19.94
C ARG A 136 -19.62 -26.07 18.90
N ASP A 137 -19.65 -24.81 19.31
CA ASP A 137 -19.95 -23.63 18.51
C ASP A 137 -18.69 -22.86 18.02
N SER A 138 -17.51 -23.48 18.17
CA SER A 138 -16.27 -22.92 17.61
C SER A 138 -16.37 -22.78 16.08
N GLN A 139 -15.91 -21.63 15.58
CA GLN A 139 -15.87 -21.33 14.16
C GLN A 139 -14.43 -21.10 13.72
N MET A 140 -14.09 -21.58 12.54
CA MET A 140 -12.79 -21.36 11.92
C MET A 140 -12.92 -20.38 10.75
N PHE A 141 -11.98 -19.42 10.66
CA PHE A 141 -11.93 -18.42 9.63
C PHE A 141 -10.56 -18.39 8.96
N ASP A 142 -10.55 -18.25 7.63
CA ASP A 142 -9.36 -17.88 6.88
C ASP A 142 -9.10 -16.36 7.08
N THR A 143 -7.89 -15.98 7.47
CA THR A 143 -7.55 -14.58 7.71
C THR A 143 -6.95 -13.89 6.49
N THR A 144 -6.81 -14.59 5.38
CA THR A 144 -6.25 -14.04 4.13
C THR A 144 -7.03 -12.82 3.66
N PHE A 145 -8.35 -12.87 3.69
CA PHE A 145 -9.21 -11.81 3.18
C PHE A 145 -10.62 -11.87 3.80
N GLY A 146 -11.30 -10.72 3.87
CA GLY A 146 -12.70 -10.64 4.27
C GLY A 146 -12.93 -10.53 5.78
N TRP A 147 -14.21 -10.63 6.13
CA TRP A 147 -14.68 -10.47 7.49
C TRP A 147 -14.50 -11.76 8.32
N ARG A 148 -14.09 -11.59 9.58
CA ARG A 148 -14.02 -12.66 10.58
C ARG A 148 -14.51 -12.14 11.93
N PHE A 149 -15.09 -13.00 12.76
CA PHE A 149 -15.65 -12.64 14.08
C PHE A 149 -16.59 -11.43 14.01
N ILE A 150 -17.53 -11.46 13.07
CA ILE A 150 -18.43 -10.34 12.78
C ILE A 150 -19.23 -9.98 14.03
N ASN A 151 -19.14 -8.71 14.45
CA ASN A 151 -20.01 -8.16 15.50
C ASN A 151 -21.43 -8.03 14.93
N PRO A 152 -22.46 -8.67 15.54
CA PRO A 152 -23.83 -8.62 15.05
C PRO A 152 -24.39 -7.19 14.94
N LYS A 153 -24.05 -6.32 15.89
CA LYS A 153 -24.49 -4.93 15.88
C LYS A 153 -23.85 -4.12 14.77
N MET A 154 -22.56 -4.39 14.45
CA MET A 154 -21.89 -3.79 13.29
C MET A 154 -22.58 -4.18 11.98
N LYS A 155 -22.92 -5.47 11.85
CA LYS A 155 -23.65 -6.00 10.70
C LYS A 155 -25.04 -5.35 10.54
N GLU A 156 -25.75 -5.15 11.63
CA GLU A 156 -27.07 -4.50 11.66
C GLU A 156 -26.99 -3.02 11.25
N LEU A 157 -26.03 -2.28 11.80
CA LEU A 157 -25.95 -0.82 11.61
C LEU A 157 -25.34 -0.41 10.26
N TYR A 158 -24.33 -1.11 9.78
CA TYR A 158 -23.51 -0.67 8.65
C TYR A 158 -23.32 -1.72 7.55
N GLY A 159 -23.83 -2.94 7.77
CA GLY A 159 -23.54 -4.06 6.90
C GLY A 159 -22.12 -4.58 7.04
N VAL A 160 -21.84 -5.67 6.34
CA VAL A 160 -20.53 -6.31 6.25
C VAL A 160 -20.25 -6.74 4.82
N ASP A 161 -20.49 -5.84 3.88
CA ASP A 161 -20.28 -6.09 2.46
C ASP A 161 -18.82 -6.49 2.23
N GLY A 162 -18.59 -7.49 1.40
CA GLY A 162 -17.26 -7.83 0.95
C GLY A 162 -16.67 -6.71 0.08
N MET A 163 -15.34 -6.66 -0.05
CA MET A 163 -14.68 -5.56 -0.77
C MET A 163 -15.17 -5.42 -2.23
N GLY A 164 -15.38 -6.54 -2.92
CA GLY A 164 -15.94 -6.50 -4.27
C GLY A 164 -17.37 -5.98 -4.34
N GLU A 165 -18.21 -6.28 -3.34
CA GLU A 165 -19.55 -5.70 -3.23
C GLU A 165 -19.50 -4.18 -3.02
N THR A 166 -18.55 -3.67 -2.22
CA THR A 166 -18.38 -2.20 -2.07
C THR A 166 -17.98 -1.53 -3.39
N ALA A 167 -17.23 -2.22 -4.25
CA ALA A 167 -16.89 -1.74 -5.58
C ALA A 167 -18.08 -1.75 -6.54
N GLU A 168 -18.93 -2.79 -6.49
CA GLU A 168 -20.18 -2.84 -7.25
C GLU A 168 -21.15 -1.74 -6.82
N ASN A 169 -21.24 -1.45 -5.50
CA ASN A 169 -22.05 -0.34 -4.99
C ASN A 169 -21.61 1.01 -5.60
N LEU A 170 -20.31 1.22 -5.75
CA LEU A 170 -19.79 2.43 -6.40
C LEU A 170 -20.02 2.44 -7.90
N ALA A 171 -19.90 1.28 -8.57
CA ALA A 171 -20.21 1.17 -9.99
C ALA A 171 -21.66 1.57 -10.28
N ASP A 172 -22.62 1.09 -9.47
CA ASP A 172 -24.03 1.44 -9.56
C ASP A 172 -24.26 2.93 -9.28
N MET A 173 -23.73 3.45 -8.16
CA MET A 173 -23.93 4.82 -7.70
C MET A 173 -23.37 5.87 -8.68
N HIS A 174 -22.22 5.59 -9.30
CA HIS A 174 -21.53 6.50 -10.20
C HIS A 174 -21.74 6.15 -11.67
N HIS A 175 -22.63 5.19 -11.98
CA HIS A 175 -22.94 4.73 -13.35
C HIS A 175 -21.69 4.32 -14.14
N ILE A 176 -20.76 3.60 -13.48
CA ILE A 176 -19.53 3.12 -14.07
C ILE A 176 -19.77 1.76 -14.70
N ASN A 177 -19.77 1.70 -16.01
CA ASN A 177 -20.01 0.48 -16.74
C ASN A 177 -18.80 -0.46 -16.78
N ARG A 178 -19.00 -1.69 -17.23
CA ARG A 178 -17.96 -2.70 -17.33
C ARG A 178 -16.83 -2.32 -18.30
N GLU A 179 -17.16 -1.69 -19.42
CA GLU A 179 -16.19 -1.32 -20.44
C GLU A 179 -15.21 -0.27 -19.92
N ASP A 180 -15.69 0.74 -19.19
CA ASP A 180 -14.84 1.75 -18.57
C ASP A 180 -13.88 1.12 -17.56
N GLN A 181 -14.36 0.19 -16.74
CA GLN A 181 -13.53 -0.54 -15.76
C GLN A 181 -12.44 -1.36 -16.45
N ASP A 182 -12.79 -2.08 -17.52
CA ASP A 182 -11.84 -2.90 -18.26
C ASP A 182 -10.81 -2.04 -19.01
N LYS A 183 -11.21 -0.88 -19.56
CA LYS A 183 -10.28 0.12 -20.15
C LYS A 183 -9.28 0.64 -19.13
N PHE A 184 -9.76 1.02 -17.94
CA PHE A 184 -8.90 1.50 -16.87
C PHE A 184 -7.91 0.42 -16.41
N ALA A 185 -8.37 -0.81 -16.25
CA ALA A 185 -7.53 -1.95 -15.87
C ALA A 185 -6.47 -2.26 -16.94
N LEU A 186 -6.85 -2.25 -18.22
CA LEU A 186 -5.89 -2.43 -19.31
C LEU A 186 -4.84 -1.33 -19.33
N TRP A 187 -5.25 -0.09 -19.12
CA TRP A 187 -4.34 1.05 -19.05
C TRP A 187 -3.33 0.93 -17.89
N SER A 188 -3.77 0.48 -16.71
CA SER A 188 -2.89 0.17 -15.58
C SER A 188 -1.86 -0.90 -15.95
N GLN A 189 -2.29 -2.01 -16.56
CA GLN A 189 -1.41 -3.08 -17.02
C GLN A 189 -0.37 -2.60 -18.05
N GLN A 190 -0.77 -1.78 -19.01
CA GLN A 190 0.11 -1.23 -20.05
C GLN A 190 1.20 -0.33 -19.44
N LYS A 191 0.84 0.54 -18.48
CA LYS A 191 1.78 1.40 -17.77
C LYS A 191 2.77 0.59 -16.94
N ALA A 192 2.30 -0.40 -16.17
CA ALA A 192 3.15 -1.25 -15.36
C ALA A 192 4.11 -2.11 -16.23
N LYS A 193 3.61 -2.66 -17.34
CA LYS A 193 4.45 -3.36 -18.32
C LYS A 193 5.58 -2.47 -18.83
N LYS A 194 5.25 -1.26 -19.29
CA LYS A 194 6.23 -0.28 -19.79
C LYS A 194 7.26 0.07 -18.72
N ALA A 195 6.81 0.31 -17.47
CA ALA A 195 7.68 0.64 -16.35
C ALA A 195 8.61 -0.54 -15.98
N GLN A 196 8.13 -1.78 -16.04
CA GLN A 196 8.96 -2.95 -15.80
C GLN A 196 9.98 -3.17 -16.92
N GLU A 197 9.57 -3.05 -18.19
CA GLU A 197 10.45 -3.23 -19.36
C GLU A 197 11.53 -2.16 -19.46
N SER A 198 11.23 -0.91 -19.07
CA SER A 198 12.19 0.19 -19.03
C SER A 198 13.17 0.15 -17.85
N GLY A 199 12.99 -0.77 -16.90
CA GLY A 199 13.78 -0.84 -15.67
C GLY A 199 13.33 0.14 -14.58
N ARG A 200 12.28 0.97 -14.80
CA ARG A 200 11.80 1.93 -13.80
C ARG A 200 11.40 1.26 -12.47
N LEU A 201 10.70 0.14 -12.52
CA LEU A 201 10.31 -0.58 -11.30
C LEU A 201 11.52 -1.22 -10.60
N ALA A 202 12.55 -1.62 -11.33
CA ALA A 202 13.75 -2.22 -10.76
C ALA A 202 14.54 -1.25 -9.85
N GLU A 203 14.41 0.06 -10.03
CA GLU A 203 15.08 1.06 -9.20
C GLU A 203 14.62 1.06 -7.74
N GLU A 204 13.38 0.67 -7.50
CA GLU A 204 12.78 0.60 -6.16
C GLU A 204 12.75 -0.81 -5.56
N ILE A 205 13.12 -1.82 -6.35
CA ILE A 205 13.05 -3.23 -5.95
C ILE A 205 14.36 -3.70 -5.32
N VAL A 206 14.27 -4.34 -4.16
CA VAL A 206 15.30 -5.20 -3.60
C VAL A 206 15.02 -6.66 -3.99
N LYS A 207 16.04 -7.35 -4.50
CA LYS A 207 15.95 -8.77 -4.85
C LYS A 207 15.73 -9.61 -3.59
N VAL A 208 14.88 -10.62 -3.69
CA VAL A 208 14.66 -11.60 -2.63
C VAL A 208 15.24 -12.93 -3.05
N GLU A 209 16.22 -13.39 -2.32
CA GLU A 209 16.81 -14.72 -2.51
C GLU A 209 16.00 -15.76 -1.74
N ILE A 210 15.43 -16.71 -2.46
CA ILE A 210 14.57 -17.76 -1.90
C ILE A 210 15.37 -19.05 -1.83
N PRO A 211 15.78 -19.50 -0.62
CA PRO A 211 16.55 -20.71 -0.45
C PRO A 211 15.84 -21.92 -1.06
N GLN A 212 16.59 -22.74 -1.76
CA GLN A 212 16.11 -24.01 -2.31
C GLN A 212 16.60 -25.18 -1.48
N ARG A 213 15.82 -26.26 -1.43
CA ARG A 213 16.23 -27.50 -0.75
C ARG A 213 17.50 -28.10 -1.37
N LYS A 214 17.71 -27.89 -2.66
CA LYS A 214 18.90 -28.28 -3.43
C LYS A 214 19.14 -27.25 -4.53
N GLY A 215 20.42 -26.94 -4.78
CA GLY A 215 20.83 -25.96 -5.80
C GLY A 215 20.91 -24.52 -5.26
N ASP A 216 21.12 -23.60 -6.19
CA ASP A 216 21.22 -22.16 -5.87
C ASP A 216 19.88 -21.56 -5.49
N PRO A 217 19.85 -20.48 -4.69
CA PRO A 217 18.61 -19.75 -4.38
C PRO A 217 17.93 -19.24 -5.65
N ILE A 218 16.59 -19.23 -5.66
CA ILE A 218 15.84 -18.53 -6.70
C ILE A 218 15.87 -17.04 -6.38
N VAL A 219 16.30 -16.24 -7.36
CA VAL A 219 16.29 -14.78 -7.23
C VAL A 219 14.94 -14.25 -7.73
N PHE A 220 14.12 -13.73 -6.81
CA PHE A 220 12.84 -13.07 -7.12
C PHE A 220 13.06 -11.56 -7.18
N GLU A 221 12.98 -10.97 -8.40
CA GLU A 221 13.39 -9.59 -8.66
C GLU A 221 12.42 -8.76 -9.52
N LYS A 222 11.24 -9.33 -9.87
CA LYS A 222 10.22 -8.68 -10.71
C LYS A 222 8.84 -8.85 -10.11
N ASP A 223 8.00 -7.81 -10.27
CA ASP A 223 6.58 -7.90 -9.90
C ASP A 223 5.89 -8.99 -10.71
N GLU A 224 5.33 -9.97 -10.01
CA GLU A 224 4.77 -11.18 -10.61
C GLU A 224 3.31 -10.99 -11.07
N PHE A 225 2.62 -9.97 -10.56
CA PHE A 225 1.20 -9.80 -10.82
C PHE A 225 0.91 -9.09 -12.15
N ILE A 226 1.89 -8.42 -12.76
CA ILE A 226 1.78 -7.74 -14.05
C ILE A 226 1.45 -8.78 -15.14
N LYS A 227 0.41 -8.50 -15.95
CA LYS A 227 -0.08 -9.36 -17.03
C LYS A 227 0.18 -8.70 -18.39
N PRO A 228 1.37 -8.88 -18.98
CA PRO A 228 1.77 -8.16 -20.20
C PRO A 228 0.91 -8.44 -21.43
N ALA A 229 0.20 -9.58 -21.45
CA ALA A 229 -0.68 -10.01 -22.53
C ALA A 229 -2.15 -9.56 -22.36
N SER A 230 -2.44 -8.68 -21.40
CA SER A 230 -3.80 -8.16 -21.19
C SER A 230 -4.34 -7.47 -22.44
N SER A 231 -5.61 -7.70 -22.76
CA SER A 231 -6.31 -7.05 -23.87
C SER A 231 -7.78 -6.82 -23.51
N MET A 232 -8.44 -5.85 -24.15
CA MET A 232 -9.88 -5.62 -23.97
C MET A 232 -10.71 -6.86 -24.24
N GLU A 233 -10.37 -7.59 -25.30
CA GLU A 233 -11.06 -8.85 -25.64
C GLU A 233 -10.91 -9.92 -24.54
N GLY A 234 -9.72 -10.04 -23.95
CA GLY A 234 -9.46 -10.95 -22.84
C GLY A 234 -10.24 -10.57 -21.58
N LEU A 235 -10.24 -9.28 -21.25
CA LEU A 235 -10.96 -8.74 -20.09
C LEU A 235 -12.47 -8.92 -20.24
N ALA A 236 -13.04 -8.64 -21.41
CA ALA A 236 -14.48 -8.77 -21.68
C ALA A 236 -15.02 -10.20 -21.49
N LYS A 237 -14.18 -11.22 -21.65
CA LYS A 237 -14.54 -12.64 -21.42
C LYS A 237 -14.65 -13.05 -19.96
N LEU A 238 -14.13 -12.23 -19.04
CA LEU A 238 -14.14 -12.54 -17.61
C LEU A 238 -15.55 -12.38 -17.02
N ARG A 239 -15.93 -13.34 -16.18
CA ARG A 239 -17.22 -13.30 -15.48
C ARG A 239 -17.14 -12.36 -14.27
N PRO A 240 -18.27 -11.70 -13.91
CA PRO A 240 -18.36 -11.00 -12.63
C PRO A 240 -17.98 -11.92 -11.47
N ALA A 241 -17.21 -11.37 -10.51
CA ALA A 241 -16.61 -12.17 -9.44
C ALA A 241 -17.40 -12.10 -8.13
N PHE A 242 -18.17 -11.03 -7.90
CA PHE A 242 -18.78 -10.74 -6.61
C PHE A 242 -20.30 -10.71 -6.65
N ARG A 243 -20.90 -10.31 -7.77
CA ARG A 243 -22.33 -10.20 -7.95
C ARG A 243 -22.72 -10.87 -9.28
N LYS A 244 -23.81 -11.65 -9.31
CA LYS A 244 -24.20 -12.45 -10.48
C LYS A 244 -24.29 -11.61 -11.77
N GLU A 245 -24.85 -10.41 -11.68
CA GLU A 245 -25.00 -9.45 -12.79
C GLU A 245 -24.14 -8.20 -12.56
N GLY A 246 -22.99 -8.40 -11.90
CA GLY A 246 -22.07 -7.32 -11.59
C GLY A 246 -21.14 -6.99 -12.75
N THR A 247 -20.27 -6.02 -12.49
CA THR A 247 -19.30 -5.50 -13.47
C THR A 247 -17.86 -5.71 -13.03
N VAL A 248 -17.63 -5.98 -11.74
CA VAL A 248 -16.30 -6.19 -11.16
C VAL A 248 -15.83 -7.62 -11.39
N THR A 249 -14.64 -7.77 -11.94
CA THR A 249 -14.04 -9.06 -12.31
C THR A 249 -12.62 -9.18 -11.72
N ALA A 250 -12.05 -10.39 -11.81
CA ALA A 250 -10.63 -10.61 -11.48
C ALA A 250 -9.64 -9.86 -12.41
N GLY A 251 -10.12 -9.28 -13.52
CA GLY A 251 -9.28 -8.51 -14.45
C GLY A 251 -9.27 -7.01 -14.17
N ASN A 252 -10.32 -6.48 -13.52
CA ASN A 252 -10.46 -5.06 -13.20
C ASN A 252 -10.46 -4.78 -11.69
N ALA A 253 -9.92 -5.73 -10.91
CA ALA A 253 -9.67 -5.66 -9.47
C ALA A 253 -8.18 -5.92 -9.17
N SER A 254 -7.70 -5.38 -8.06
CA SER A 254 -6.39 -5.76 -7.52
C SER A 254 -6.41 -7.20 -7.01
N GLY A 255 -5.24 -7.81 -6.89
CA GLY A 255 -5.10 -9.16 -6.35
C GLY A 255 -4.87 -9.19 -4.84
N MET A 256 -4.90 -10.40 -4.29
CA MET A 256 -4.28 -10.73 -3.01
C MET A 256 -2.80 -10.96 -3.25
N ASN A 257 -1.94 -10.27 -2.50
CA ASN A 257 -0.53 -10.18 -2.81
C ASN A 257 0.34 -10.19 -1.55
N ASP A 258 1.62 -10.50 -1.75
CA ASP A 258 2.64 -10.53 -0.71
C ASP A 258 3.75 -9.52 -1.03
N GLY A 259 4.32 -8.88 0.00
CA GLY A 259 5.42 -7.97 -0.17
C GLY A 259 5.76 -7.16 1.08
N ALA A 260 6.81 -6.35 0.97
CA ALA A 260 7.23 -5.39 2.00
C ALA A 260 7.82 -4.12 1.37
N ALA A 261 7.80 -3.02 2.10
CA ALA A 261 8.39 -1.75 1.69
C ALA A 261 8.94 -0.98 2.90
N ALA A 262 10.00 -0.21 2.69
CA ALA A 262 10.59 0.66 3.71
C ALA A 262 11.05 1.98 3.13
N LEU A 263 10.86 3.06 3.89
CA LEU A 263 11.35 4.41 3.63
C LEU A 263 12.20 4.87 4.80
N ILE A 264 13.21 5.69 4.54
CA ILE A 264 13.88 6.49 5.57
C ILE A 264 13.30 7.90 5.54
N LEU A 265 12.85 8.36 6.69
CA LEU A 265 12.42 9.73 6.91
C LEU A 265 13.41 10.44 7.81
N ALA A 266 13.71 11.70 7.51
CA ALA A 266 14.61 12.51 8.31
C ALA A 266 14.14 13.95 8.46
N SER A 267 14.50 14.59 9.58
CA SER A 267 14.32 16.02 9.80
C SER A 267 15.26 16.84 8.91
N GLU A 268 14.98 18.12 8.77
CA GLU A 268 15.88 19.06 8.10
C GLU A 268 17.25 19.15 8.79
N GLU A 269 17.27 19.02 10.11
CA GLU A 269 18.52 19.04 10.91
C GLU A 269 19.37 17.80 10.62
N ALA A 270 18.76 16.61 10.60
CA ALA A 270 19.46 15.38 10.25
C ALA A 270 19.98 15.41 8.79
N VAL A 271 19.17 15.92 7.85
CA VAL A 271 19.60 16.09 6.45
C VAL A 271 20.87 16.94 6.37
N LYS A 272 20.91 18.07 7.06
CA LYS A 272 22.08 18.95 7.07
C LYS A 272 23.27 18.34 7.82
N LYS A 273 23.01 17.76 9.00
CA LYS A 273 24.05 17.19 9.88
C LYS A 273 24.79 16.03 9.25
N TYR A 274 24.07 15.16 8.53
CA TYR A 274 24.62 13.93 7.96
C TYR A 274 24.81 14.00 6.44
N GLY A 275 24.50 15.13 5.81
CA GLY A 275 24.65 15.31 4.36
C GLY A 275 23.72 14.41 3.53
N LEU A 276 22.53 14.09 4.05
CA LEU A 276 21.58 13.21 3.40
C LEU A 276 21.03 13.85 2.11
N LYS A 277 20.61 13.02 1.16
CA LYS A 277 20.07 13.48 -0.13
C LYS A 277 18.57 13.17 -0.21
N PRO A 278 17.70 14.09 0.20
CA PRO A 278 16.28 13.85 0.20
C PRO A 278 15.70 13.78 -1.23
N LYS A 279 14.72 12.91 -1.41
CA LYS A 279 13.95 12.78 -2.68
C LYS A 279 12.70 13.67 -2.67
N ALA A 280 12.05 13.79 -1.53
CA ALA A 280 10.85 14.59 -1.40
C ALA A 280 10.66 15.09 0.04
N LYS A 281 9.90 16.17 0.18
CA LYS A 281 9.41 16.70 1.46
C LYS A 281 7.96 16.30 1.65
N ILE A 282 7.58 15.85 2.84
CA ILE A 282 6.18 15.58 3.18
C ILE A 282 5.53 16.91 3.61
N LEU A 283 4.49 17.34 2.88
CA LEU A 283 3.75 18.55 3.21
C LEU A 283 2.63 18.31 4.22
N GLY A 284 2.05 17.12 4.20
CA GLY A 284 1.02 16.75 5.14
C GLY A 284 0.23 15.51 4.73
N SER A 285 -0.67 15.09 5.62
CA SER A 285 -1.57 13.97 5.39
C SER A 285 -2.96 14.22 5.98
N SER A 286 -3.99 13.54 5.46
CA SER A 286 -5.37 13.67 5.93
C SER A 286 -6.11 12.35 5.85
N VAL A 287 -6.98 12.10 6.82
CA VAL A 287 -7.91 10.97 6.86
C VAL A 287 -9.34 11.49 6.80
N ALA A 288 -10.22 10.77 6.11
CA ALA A 288 -11.65 10.99 6.12
C ALA A 288 -12.40 9.68 6.34
N GLY A 289 -13.55 9.74 7.03
CA GLY A 289 -14.49 8.63 7.15
C GLY A 289 -15.61 8.77 6.14
N VAL A 290 -16.08 7.66 5.59
CA VAL A 290 -17.22 7.57 4.69
C VAL A 290 -18.07 6.36 5.06
N GLU A 291 -19.26 6.23 4.50
CA GLU A 291 -20.12 5.07 4.73
C GLU A 291 -19.37 3.77 4.35
N PRO A 292 -19.34 2.74 5.23
CA PRO A 292 -18.59 1.50 5.00
C PRO A 292 -18.91 0.80 3.67
N ARG A 293 -20.17 0.81 3.23
CA ARG A 293 -20.63 0.13 2.00
C ARG A 293 -20.12 0.78 0.71
N ILE A 294 -19.63 2.02 0.79
CA ILE A 294 -19.03 2.77 -0.31
C ILE A 294 -17.61 3.23 0.04
N MET A 295 -16.87 2.44 0.81
CA MET A 295 -15.54 2.76 1.32
C MET A 295 -14.57 3.29 0.25
N GLY A 296 -14.74 2.84 -0.99
CA GLY A 296 -13.86 3.18 -2.10
C GLY A 296 -13.84 4.66 -2.47
N ILE A 297 -14.88 5.46 -2.07
CA ILE A 297 -14.91 6.92 -2.33
C ILE A 297 -14.10 7.74 -1.31
N GLY A 298 -13.64 7.12 -0.22
CA GLY A 298 -12.91 7.79 0.86
C GLY A 298 -11.74 8.69 0.44
N PRO A 299 -10.96 8.36 -0.60
CA PRO A 299 -9.88 9.21 -1.11
C PRO A 299 -10.33 10.62 -1.52
N VAL A 300 -11.56 10.81 -1.99
CA VAL A 300 -12.08 12.12 -2.42
C VAL A 300 -12.07 13.10 -1.25
N GLU A 301 -12.75 12.74 -0.18
CA GLU A 301 -12.84 13.58 1.03
C GLU A 301 -11.45 13.79 1.67
N ALA A 302 -10.64 12.75 1.72
CA ALA A 302 -9.30 12.83 2.30
C ALA A 302 -8.41 13.79 1.48
N ALA A 303 -8.42 13.71 0.14
CA ALA A 303 -7.66 14.57 -0.75
C ALA A 303 -8.14 16.03 -0.68
N GLN A 304 -9.44 16.28 -0.83
CA GLN A 304 -10.01 17.62 -0.77
C GLN A 304 -9.71 18.33 0.56
N LYS A 305 -9.86 17.61 1.69
CA LYS A 305 -9.53 18.12 3.02
C LYS A 305 -8.05 18.47 3.16
N LEU A 306 -7.16 17.66 2.58
CA LEU A 306 -5.72 17.88 2.63
C LEU A 306 -5.32 19.07 1.77
N LEU A 307 -5.73 19.09 0.51
CA LEU A 307 -5.43 20.17 -0.44
C LEU A 307 -5.89 21.53 0.11
N LYS A 308 -7.11 21.59 0.63
CA LYS A 308 -7.61 22.81 1.30
C LYS A 308 -6.73 23.24 2.47
N ARG A 309 -6.25 22.30 3.31
CA ARG A 309 -5.37 22.60 4.46
C ARG A 309 -4.01 23.14 4.02
N LEU A 310 -3.49 22.64 2.89
CA LEU A 310 -2.21 23.07 2.34
C LEU A 310 -2.32 24.30 1.46
N ASN A 311 -3.53 24.82 1.21
CA ASN A 311 -3.81 25.89 0.26
C ASN A 311 -3.29 25.55 -1.15
N LEU A 312 -3.50 24.30 -1.56
CA LEU A 312 -3.20 23.74 -2.87
C LEU A 312 -4.50 23.31 -3.56
N SER A 313 -4.45 23.18 -4.87
CA SER A 313 -5.53 22.67 -5.71
C SER A 313 -5.13 21.32 -6.33
N LEU A 314 -6.06 20.64 -6.97
CA LEU A 314 -5.78 19.39 -7.70
C LEU A 314 -4.99 19.65 -8.99
N GLU A 315 -5.12 20.84 -9.56
CA GLU A 315 -4.38 21.32 -10.73
C GLU A 315 -2.90 21.49 -10.43
N ASP A 316 -2.52 21.78 -9.17
CA ASP A 316 -1.12 21.88 -8.74
C ASP A 316 -0.41 20.52 -8.71
N MET A 317 -1.18 19.41 -8.70
CA MET A 317 -0.62 18.07 -8.61
C MET A 317 -0.11 17.59 -9.96
N ASP A 318 1.19 17.34 -10.06
CA ASP A 318 1.85 16.81 -11.25
C ASP A 318 1.75 15.29 -11.36
N ILE A 319 1.69 14.61 -10.21
CA ILE A 319 1.59 13.16 -10.08
C ILE A 319 0.47 12.82 -9.10
N ILE A 320 -0.34 11.84 -9.44
CA ILE A 320 -1.43 11.34 -8.59
C ILE A 320 -1.26 9.83 -8.47
N GLU A 321 -0.77 9.36 -7.33
CA GLU A 321 -0.74 7.93 -7.00
C GLU A 321 -2.02 7.57 -6.26
N LEU A 322 -2.99 7.03 -6.98
CA LEU A 322 -4.25 6.52 -6.44
C LEU A 322 -4.20 5.00 -6.39
N ASN A 323 -4.36 4.41 -5.20
CA ASN A 323 -4.42 2.96 -5.09
C ASN A 323 -5.66 2.40 -5.81
N GLU A 324 -5.43 1.47 -6.72
CA GLU A 324 -6.46 0.84 -7.56
C GLU A 324 -6.94 -0.47 -6.90
N ALA A 325 -7.68 -0.38 -5.79
CA ALA A 325 -8.26 -1.58 -5.19
C ALA A 325 -9.21 -2.27 -6.19
N PHE A 326 -9.98 -1.46 -6.91
CA PHE A 326 -10.88 -1.85 -8.01
C PHE A 326 -10.93 -0.73 -9.04
N ALA A 327 -11.08 -1.06 -10.33
CA ALA A 327 -11.25 -0.04 -11.37
C ALA A 327 -12.51 0.81 -11.15
N ALA A 328 -13.62 0.20 -10.72
CA ALA A 328 -14.85 0.91 -10.36
C ALA A 328 -14.59 1.96 -9.26
N GLN A 329 -13.83 1.58 -8.23
CA GLN A 329 -13.46 2.48 -7.13
C GLN A 329 -12.54 3.61 -7.62
N ALA A 330 -11.53 3.31 -8.44
CA ALA A 330 -10.60 4.32 -8.95
C ALA A 330 -11.33 5.32 -9.84
N LEU A 331 -12.19 4.86 -10.74
CA LEU A 331 -13.02 5.72 -11.61
C LEU A 331 -14.02 6.56 -10.81
N ALA A 332 -14.64 6.01 -9.76
CA ALA A 332 -15.52 6.79 -8.89
C ALA A 332 -14.75 7.96 -8.24
N VAL A 333 -13.53 7.71 -7.77
CA VAL A 333 -12.66 8.74 -7.17
C VAL A 333 -12.23 9.78 -8.20
N THR A 334 -11.68 9.37 -9.34
CA THR A 334 -11.18 10.29 -10.36
C THR A 334 -12.28 11.18 -10.92
N ARG A 335 -13.44 10.62 -11.26
CA ARG A 335 -14.61 11.36 -11.74
C ARG A 335 -15.15 12.33 -10.68
N SER A 336 -15.19 11.93 -9.40
CA SER A 336 -15.64 12.79 -8.29
C SER A 336 -14.67 13.94 -8.01
N LEU A 337 -13.40 13.77 -8.33
CA LEU A 337 -12.38 14.83 -8.26
C LEU A 337 -12.34 15.70 -9.52
N GLY A 338 -13.15 15.42 -10.55
CA GLY A 338 -13.18 16.17 -11.81
C GLY A 338 -12.04 15.81 -12.78
N LEU A 339 -11.34 14.69 -12.55
CA LEU A 339 -10.29 14.18 -13.41
C LEU A 339 -10.89 13.38 -14.57
N LYS A 340 -10.20 13.35 -15.71
CA LYS A 340 -10.52 12.46 -16.81
C LYS A 340 -10.10 11.03 -16.49
N ASP A 341 -10.79 10.04 -17.06
CA ASP A 341 -10.48 8.61 -16.87
C ASP A 341 -9.08 8.25 -17.38
N ASP A 342 -8.55 9.00 -18.35
CA ASP A 342 -7.24 8.85 -18.99
C ASP A 342 -6.23 9.93 -18.60
N ASP A 343 -6.43 10.61 -17.47
CA ASP A 343 -5.48 11.64 -16.99
C ASP A 343 -4.11 11.01 -16.72
N THR A 344 -3.13 11.41 -17.51
CA THR A 344 -1.78 10.80 -17.52
C THR A 344 -1.00 11.01 -16.21
N ARG A 345 -1.44 11.91 -15.34
CA ARG A 345 -0.87 12.11 -14.00
C ARG A 345 -1.17 10.94 -13.07
N ILE A 346 -2.23 10.16 -13.36
CA ILE A 346 -2.69 9.07 -12.52
C ILE A 346 -1.81 7.83 -12.72
N ASN A 347 -1.17 7.37 -11.66
CA ASN A 347 -0.38 6.13 -11.61
C ASN A 347 0.53 5.98 -12.84
N PRO A 348 1.52 6.83 -13.06
CA PRO A 348 2.31 6.85 -14.31
C PRO A 348 3.02 5.52 -14.60
N ASN A 349 3.30 4.72 -13.57
CA ASN A 349 3.94 3.42 -13.67
C ASN A 349 2.97 2.23 -13.46
N GLY A 350 1.67 2.46 -13.58
CA GLY A 350 0.64 1.48 -13.24
C GLY A 350 0.33 1.42 -11.74
N GLY A 351 -0.85 0.91 -11.40
CA GLY A 351 -1.32 0.83 -10.02
C GLY A 351 -1.58 -0.60 -9.55
N ALA A 352 -2.37 -0.74 -8.49
CA ALA A 352 -2.57 -2.02 -7.80
C ALA A 352 -3.26 -3.11 -8.64
N ILE A 353 -4.04 -2.75 -9.65
CA ILE A 353 -4.63 -3.73 -10.58
C ILE A 353 -3.52 -4.48 -11.33
N ALA A 354 -2.43 -3.81 -11.65
CA ALA A 354 -1.30 -4.41 -12.37
C ALA A 354 -0.19 -4.91 -11.44
N ILE A 355 0.20 -4.11 -10.43
CA ILE A 355 1.34 -4.41 -9.57
C ILE A 355 0.94 -5.31 -8.40
N GLY A 356 -0.29 -5.14 -7.88
CA GLY A 356 -0.80 -5.85 -6.71
C GLY A 356 -1.07 -4.94 -5.51
N HIS A 357 -1.80 -5.49 -4.51
CA HIS A 357 -2.27 -4.76 -3.34
C HIS A 357 -2.02 -5.51 -2.03
N PRO A 358 -0.76 -5.73 -1.61
CA PRO A 358 -0.49 -6.16 -0.24
C PRO A 358 -0.85 -5.01 0.72
N LEU A 359 -1.85 -5.22 1.58
CA LEU A 359 -2.57 -4.15 2.31
C LEU A 359 -1.64 -3.24 3.10
N GLY A 360 -0.77 -3.83 3.94
CA GLY A 360 0.17 -3.10 4.78
C GLY A 360 1.25 -2.33 3.99
N VAL A 361 1.50 -2.73 2.74
CA VAL A 361 2.58 -2.19 1.90
C VAL A 361 2.11 -1.04 1.03
N SER A 362 0.91 -1.15 0.46
CA SER A 362 0.46 -0.28 -0.64
C SER A 362 0.55 1.21 -0.33
N GLY A 363 0.22 1.64 0.90
CA GLY A 363 0.32 3.04 1.28
C GLY A 363 1.75 3.58 1.28
N ALA A 364 2.72 2.78 1.75
CA ALA A 364 4.14 3.13 1.72
C ALA A 364 4.68 3.10 0.28
N ARG A 365 4.25 2.10 -0.54
CA ARG A 365 4.64 1.98 -1.93
C ARG A 365 4.27 3.21 -2.75
N ILE A 366 3.00 3.64 -2.70
CA ILE A 366 2.58 4.79 -3.52
C ILE A 366 3.30 6.09 -3.13
N VAL A 367 3.60 6.29 -1.84
CA VAL A 367 4.39 7.45 -1.39
C VAL A 367 5.83 7.36 -1.87
N GLY A 368 6.48 6.21 -1.72
CA GLY A 368 7.85 6.00 -2.15
C GLY A 368 8.02 6.08 -3.67
N SER A 369 7.13 5.43 -4.43
CA SER A 369 7.13 5.49 -5.91
C SER A 369 6.91 6.93 -6.41
N ALA A 370 5.99 7.68 -5.78
CA ALA A 370 5.76 9.09 -6.11
C ALA A 370 7.01 9.95 -5.85
N ALA A 371 7.72 9.73 -4.74
CA ALA A 371 8.93 10.47 -4.43
C ALA A 371 10.04 10.27 -5.49
N ILE A 372 10.22 9.02 -5.97
CA ILE A 372 11.14 8.72 -7.06
C ILE A 372 10.66 9.39 -8.35
N GLU A 373 9.37 9.30 -8.65
CA GLU A 373 8.80 9.79 -9.90
C GLU A 373 8.89 11.33 -10.02
N LEU A 374 8.70 12.05 -8.92
CA LEU A 374 8.90 13.52 -8.87
C LEU A 374 10.33 13.89 -9.28
N GLN A 375 11.34 13.14 -8.80
CA GLN A 375 12.73 13.37 -9.16
C GLN A 375 13.00 13.08 -10.65
N LYS A 376 12.46 11.95 -11.15
CA LYS A 376 12.71 11.53 -12.54
C LYS A 376 12.06 12.41 -13.58
N GLN A 377 10.87 12.90 -13.31
CA GLN A 377 10.12 13.75 -14.26
C GLN A 377 10.38 15.24 -14.05
N ASP A 378 11.19 15.61 -13.07
CA ASP A 378 11.42 17.01 -12.66
C ASP A 378 10.10 17.74 -12.36
N LYS A 379 9.21 17.08 -11.58
CA LYS A 379 7.88 17.54 -11.21
C LYS A 379 7.85 17.97 -9.75
N LYS A 380 6.90 18.84 -9.39
CA LYS A 380 6.90 19.52 -8.10
C LYS A 380 6.07 18.80 -7.03
N TYR A 381 4.81 18.51 -7.30
CA TYR A 381 3.88 17.98 -6.29
C TYR A 381 3.32 16.63 -6.68
N ALA A 382 3.19 15.74 -5.69
CA ALA A 382 2.44 14.50 -5.84
C ALA A 382 1.40 14.34 -4.74
N LEU A 383 0.20 13.91 -5.15
CA LEU A 383 -0.88 13.45 -4.28
C LEU A 383 -0.89 11.93 -4.26
N CYS A 384 -0.75 11.33 -3.08
CA CYS A 384 -0.90 9.89 -2.86
C CYS A 384 -2.20 9.65 -2.09
N ALA A 385 -3.10 8.80 -2.58
CA ALA A 385 -4.37 8.54 -1.92
C ALA A 385 -4.80 7.08 -2.05
N LEU A 386 -5.52 6.58 -1.03
CA LEU A 386 -6.08 5.24 -1.04
C LEU A 386 -7.36 5.13 -0.21
N CYS A 387 -8.24 4.23 -0.65
CA CYS A 387 -9.42 3.81 0.09
C CYS A 387 -9.04 2.78 1.16
N ILE A 388 -9.90 2.64 2.15
CA ILE A 388 -9.66 1.79 3.31
C ILE A 388 -10.96 1.07 3.65
N GLY A 389 -10.89 -0.22 3.83
CA GLY A 389 -12.02 -1.02 4.29
C GLY A 389 -12.69 -0.43 5.53
N VAL A 390 -13.96 -0.75 5.73
CA VAL A 390 -14.80 -0.20 6.81
C VAL A 390 -15.03 1.33 6.70
N GLY A 391 -14.86 1.90 5.49
CA GLY A 391 -15.30 3.26 5.19
C GLY A 391 -14.35 4.38 5.59
N GLN A 392 -13.11 4.39 5.07
CA GLN A 392 -12.20 5.51 5.25
C GLN A 392 -11.43 5.80 3.95
N GLY A 393 -10.82 6.98 3.88
CA GLY A 393 -9.82 7.36 2.91
C GLY A 393 -8.61 8.00 3.56
N TYR A 394 -7.44 7.85 2.95
CA TYR A 394 -6.21 8.53 3.35
C TYR A 394 -5.59 9.25 2.16
N ALA A 395 -5.04 10.43 2.41
CA ALA A 395 -4.27 11.18 1.42
C ALA A 395 -3.00 11.76 2.05
N MET A 396 -1.95 11.86 1.24
CA MET A 396 -0.67 12.50 1.56
C MET A 396 -0.20 13.32 0.37
N VAL A 397 0.34 14.52 0.61
CA VAL A 397 0.98 15.36 -0.42
C VAL A 397 2.46 15.46 -0.10
N ILE A 398 3.28 15.25 -1.11
CA ILE A 398 4.72 15.39 -1.07
C ILE A 398 5.19 16.37 -2.14
N GLU A 399 6.31 17.05 -1.88
CA GLU A 399 6.93 18.04 -2.75
C GLU A 399 8.36 17.60 -3.09
N LYS A 400 8.75 17.73 -4.34
CA LYS A 400 10.15 17.53 -4.77
C LYS A 400 11.09 18.51 -4.07
N VAL A 401 12.28 18.08 -3.74
CA VAL A 401 13.36 18.89 -3.17
C VAL A 401 14.56 18.96 -4.13
#